data_e2282d4a1377184d8743b130d8842bb6
#
_entry.id   e2282d4a1377184d8743b130d8842bb6
#
_cell.length_a   1.000
_cell.length_b   1.000
_cell.length_c   1.000
_cell.angle_alpha   90.00
_cell.angle_beta   90.00
_cell.angle_gamma   90.00
#
_symmetry.space_group_name_H-M   'P 1'
#
loop_
_entity.id
_entity.type
_entity.pdbx_description
1 polymer ?
#
loop_
_entity_poly.entity_id
_entity_poly.type
_entity_poly.pdbx_seq_one_letter_code
_entity_poly.pdbx_strand_id
1 'polypeptide(L)'
;MATIGTFTKSGDEFTGAVKTLTLNVKAKIAPVEKENDKAPDYRIFAGTEFGAAWKKTSGAGREYLSVKLDDPSFPAPIYASLVEAEGGGYALIWSRRNSE
;
A
#
# COMPACT_ATOMS: atom_id res chain seq x y z
N MET A 1 -5.25 14.15 -4.08
CA MET A 1 -4.85 13.18 -3.04
C MET A 1 -6.04 12.74 -2.24
N ALA A 2 -6.14 11.47 -2.00
CA ALA A 2 -7.26 10.94 -1.22
C ALA A 2 -6.80 9.77 -0.38
N THR A 3 -7.28 9.69 0.85
CA THR A 3 -7.03 8.54 1.71
C THR A 3 -7.99 7.44 1.31
N ILE A 4 -7.47 6.34 0.79
CA ILE A 4 -8.29 5.23 0.33
C ILE A 4 -8.16 4.02 1.25
N GLY A 5 -7.43 4.16 2.34
CA GLY A 5 -7.33 3.08 3.30
C GLY A 5 -6.68 3.52 4.58
N THR A 6 -6.94 2.78 5.64
CA THR A 6 -6.30 2.99 6.92
C THR A 6 -5.79 1.63 7.40
N PHE A 7 -4.61 1.63 7.99
CA PHE A 7 -3.94 0.41 8.40
C PHE A 7 -3.36 0.58 9.80
N THR A 8 -3.22 -0.54 10.50
CA THR A 8 -2.58 -0.59 11.80
C THR A 8 -1.41 -1.56 11.69
N LYS A 9 -0.26 -1.15 12.20
CA LYS A 9 0.91 -2.01 12.19
C LYS A 9 0.83 -2.99 13.36
N SER A 10 1.10 -4.25 13.07
CA SER A 10 1.14 -5.31 14.07
C SER A 10 2.36 -6.18 13.78
N GLY A 11 3.43 -6.03 14.57
CA GLY A 11 4.69 -6.67 14.28
C GLY A 11 5.25 -6.15 12.97
N ASP A 12 5.49 -7.03 12.01
CA ASP A 12 6.00 -6.67 10.69
C ASP A 12 4.90 -6.55 9.64
N GLU A 13 3.65 -6.66 10.06
CA GLU A 13 2.51 -6.67 9.16
C GLU A 13 1.64 -5.43 9.37
N PHE A 14 0.90 -5.08 8.35
CA PHE A 14 -0.10 -4.03 8.44
C PHE A 14 -1.45 -4.65 8.12
N THR A 15 -2.45 -4.34 8.91
CA THR A 15 -3.82 -4.80 8.66
C THR A 15 -4.74 -3.61 8.61
N GLY A 16 -5.72 -3.66 7.74
CA GLY A 16 -6.67 -2.57 7.59
C GLY A 16 -7.63 -2.81 6.46
N ALA A 17 -8.05 -1.74 5.81
CA ALA A 17 -9.02 -1.84 4.73
C ALA A 17 -8.70 -0.83 3.65
N VAL A 18 -9.03 -1.19 2.41
CA VAL A 18 -8.93 -0.31 1.26
C VAL A 18 -10.35 -0.02 0.80
N LYS A 19 -10.69 1.25 0.71
CA LYS A 19 -12.02 1.69 0.30
C LYS A 19 -11.90 2.75 -0.78
N THR A 20 -12.51 2.46 -1.92
CA THR A 20 -12.68 3.43 -2.98
C THR A 20 -14.16 3.42 -3.37
N LEU A 21 -14.50 4.14 -4.41
CA LEU A 21 -15.88 4.19 -4.87
C LEU A 21 -16.42 2.80 -5.22
N THR A 22 -15.57 1.93 -5.75
CA THR A 22 -15.98 0.60 -6.20
C THR A 22 -15.31 -0.53 -5.42
N LEU A 23 -14.38 -0.22 -4.53
CA LEU A 23 -13.59 -1.21 -3.81
C LEU A 23 -13.77 -1.02 -2.31
N ASN A 24 -14.09 -2.11 -1.63
CA ASN A 24 -14.22 -2.09 -0.17
C ASN A 24 -13.80 -3.45 0.33
N VAL A 25 -12.54 -3.59 0.68
CA VAL A 25 -11.98 -4.86 1.11
C VAL A 25 -11.08 -4.69 2.32
N LYS A 26 -11.06 -5.69 3.16
CA LYS A 26 -10.08 -5.78 4.23
C LYS A 26 -8.80 -6.31 3.62
N ALA A 27 -7.69 -5.68 3.96
CA ALA A 27 -6.43 -6.02 3.35
C ALA A 27 -5.35 -6.19 4.40
N LYS A 28 -4.35 -6.98 4.05
CA LYS A 28 -3.19 -7.23 4.89
C LYS A 28 -1.95 -7.03 4.06
N ILE A 29 -0.99 -6.30 4.61
CA ILE A 29 0.31 -6.08 3.98
C ILE A 29 1.32 -6.86 4.80
N ALA A 30 1.92 -7.88 4.20
CA ALA A 30 2.84 -8.76 4.89
C ALA A 30 4.22 -8.73 4.23
N PRO A 31 5.30 -8.79 5.04
CA PRO A 31 6.64 -8.82 4.46
C PRO A 31 6.87 -10.13 3.72
N VAL A 32 7.65 -10.05 2.66
CA VAL A 32 8.02 -11.23 1.89
C VAL A 32 9.51 -11.21 1.63
N GLU A 33 10.06 -12.38 1.35
CA GLU A 33 11.47 -12.51 1.04
C GLU A 33 11.75 -11.90 -0.33
N LYS A 34 12.75 -11.04 -0.41
CA LYS A 34 13.13 -10.42 -1.66
C LYS A 34 14.01 -11.36 -2.46
N GLU A 35 13.64 -11.60 -3.70
CA GLU A 35 14.44 -12.42 -4.59
C GLU A 35 15.53 -11.61 -5.29
N ASN A 36 15.35 -10.29 -5.39
CA ASN A 36 16.33 -9.39 -5.99
C ASN A 36 16.02 -7.96 -5.55
N ASP A 37 16.87 -7.02 -5.95
CA ASP A 37 16.74 -5.62 -5.51
C ASP A 37 15.46 -4.95 -6.00
N LYS A 38 14.86 -5.46 -7.08
CA LYS A 38 13.65 -4.88 -7.64
C LYS A 38 12.39 -5.55 -7.14
N ALA A 39 12.52 -6.65 -6.41
CA ALA A 39 11.37 -7.36 -5.87
C ALA A 39 10.72 -6.53 -4.75
N PRO A 40 9.42 -6.67 -4.55
CA PRO A 40 8.75 -5.92 -3.50
C PRO A 40 9.18 -6.38 -2.11
N ASP A 41 9.14 -5.46 -1.16
CA ASP A 41 9.43 -5.77 0.23
C ASP A 41 8.22 -6.39 0.93
N TYR A 42 7.02 -6.10 0.44
CA TYR A 42 5.76 -6.58 1.02
C TYR A 42 4.80 -6.99 -0.08
N ARG A 43 3.88 -7.88 0.27
CA ARG A 43 2.76 -8.25 -0.60
C ARG A 43 1.46 -7.91 0.09
N ILE A 44 0.45 -7.62 -0.71
CA ILE A 44 -0.85 -7.17 -0.20
C ILE A 44 -1.90 -8.20 -0.56
N PHE A 45 -2.66 -8.62 0.45
CA PHE A 45 -3.63 -9.69 0.33
C PHE A 45 -5.02 -9.22 0.78
N ALA A 46 -6.04 -9.65 0.07
CA ALA A 46 -7.44 -9.47 0.48
C ALA A 46 -8.16 -10.77 0.12
N GLY A 47 -7.82 -11.84 0.85
CA GLY A 47 -8.25 -13.18 0.47
C GLY A 47 -7.35 -13.77 -0.60
N THR A 48 -6.88 -12.97 -1.51
CA THR A 48 -5.92 -13.33 -2.55
C THR A 48 -4.94 -12.18 -2.69
N GLU A 49 -3.76 -12.48 -3.22
CA GLU A 49 -2.76 -11.43 -3.44
C GLU A 49 -3.26 -10.48 -4.54
N PHE A 50 -3.25 -9.19 -4.26
CA PHE A 50 -3.66 -8.20 -5.26
C PHE A 50 -2.77 -6.96 -5.27
N GLY A 51 -1.61 -7.02 -4.65
CA GLY A 51 -0.72 -5.88 -4.67
C GLY A 51 0.63 -6.18 -4.08
N ALA A 52 1.49 -5.18 -4.15
CA ALA A 52 2.84 -5.25 -3.63
C ALA A 52 3.25 -3.88 -3.12
N ALA A 53 4.24 -3.84 -2.26
CA ALA A 53 4.75 -2.59 -1.72
C ALA A 53 6.26 -2.62 -1.62
N TRP A 54 6.87 -1.47 -1.83
CA TRP A 54 8.32 -1.28 -1.76
C TRP A 54 8.63 -0.22 -0.72
N LYS A 55 9.62 -0.48 0.10
CA LYS A 55 10.11 0.51 1.06
C LYS A 55 10.83 1.63 0.32
N LYS A 56 10.46 2.86 0.64
CA LYS A 56 11.06 4.05 0.07
C LYS A 56 11.33 5.06 1.17
N THR A 57 12.23 5.99 0.90
CA THR A 57 12.49 7.10 1.81
C THR A 57 12.21 8.40 1.06
N SER A 58 11.41 9.27 1.66
CA SER A 58 11.07 10.54 1.04
C SER A 58 12.25 11.50 1.11
N GLY A 59 12.16 12.61 0.39
CA GLY A 59 13.17 13.65 0.44
C GLY A 59 13.34 14.28 1.83
N ALA A 60 12.33 14.15 2.68
CA ALA A 60 12.40 14.63 4.07
C ALA A 60 12.99 13.59 5.02
N GLY A 61 13.42 12.45 4.52
CA GLY A 61 14.00 11.39 5.35
C GLY A 61 12.98 10.49 6.02
N ARG A 62 11.72 10.58 5.64
CA ARG A 62 10.68 9.72 6.21
C ARG A 62 10.50 8.47 5.37
N GLU A 63 10.37 7.35 6.05
CA GLU A 63 10.11 6.08 5.37
C GLU A 63 8.62 5.95 5.04
N TYR A 64 8.34 5.40 3.88
CA TYR A 64 6.97 5.10 3.48
C TYR A 64 6.99 3.88 2.57
N LEU A 65 5.81 3.31 2.31
CA LEU A 65 5.71 2.21 1.36
C LEU A 65 5.06 2.72 0.08
N SER A 66 5.72 2.46 -1.04
CA SER A 66 5.15 2.71 -2.35
C SER A 66 4.31 1.49 -2.70
N VAL A 67 3.01 1.68 -2.88
CA VAL A 67 2.05 0.59 -3.01
C VAL A 67 1.50 0.54 -4.43
N LYS A 68 1.45 -0.67 -4.98
CA LYS A 68 0.80 -0.92 -6.26
C LYS A 68 -0.27 -1.98 -6.04
N LEU A 69 -1.51 -1.63 -6.31
CA LEU A 69 -2.63 -2.57 -6.26
C LEU A 69 -3.01 -2.91 -7.69
N ASP A 70 -3.03 -4.19 -7.99
CA ASP A 70 -3.33 -4.65 -9.34
C ASP A 70 -4.07 -5.98 -9.28
N ASP A 71 -5.20 -6.02 -9.93
CA ASP A 71 -6.06 -7.19 -9.95
C ASP A 71 -6.77 -7.23 -11.30
N PRO A 72 -7.07 -8.43 -11.83
CA PRO A 72 -7.82 -8.50 -13.10
C PRO A 72 -9.15 -7.76 -13.11
N SER A 73 -9.73 -7.51 -11.96
CA SER A 73 -10.97 -6.75 -11.87
C SER A 73 -10.77 -5.24 -12.00
N PHE A 74 -9.52 -4.77 -11.98
CA PHE A 74 -9.21 -3.34 -12.08
C PHE A 74 -8.96 -2.96 -13.54
N PRO A 75 -9.47 -1.83 -14.00
CA PRO A 75 -9.17 -1.35 -15.36
C PRO A 75 -7.70 -0.96 -15.51
N ALA A 76 -7.04 -0.58 -14.42
CA ALA A 76 -5.63 -0.21 -14.42
C ALA A 76 -5.08 -0.36 -13.02
N PRO A 77 -3.76 -0.52 -12.86
CA PRO A 77 -3.17 -0.57 -11.53
C PRO A 77 -3.42 0.71 -10.75
N ILE A 78 -3.56 0.57 -9.44
CA ILE A 78 -3.72 1.70 -8.52
C ILE A 78 -2.40 1.90 -7.80
N TYR A 79 -1.88 3.12 -7.86
CA TYR A 79 -0.64 3.49 -7.19
C TYR A 79 -0.95 4.38 -6.01
N ALA A 80 -0.39 4.06 -4.86
CA ALA A 80 -0.65 4.80 -3.63
C ALA A 80 0.58 4.77 -2.75
N SER A 81 0.54 5.50 -1.65
CA SER A 81 1.61 5.51 -0.66
C SER A 81 1.02 5.22 0.71
N LEU A 82 1.67 4.33 1.45
CA LEU A 82 1.30 4.05 2.84
C LEU A 82 2.23 4.86 3.72
N VAL A 83 1.67 5.80 4.45
CA VAL A 83 2.45 6.72 5.29
C VAL A 83 1.93 6.68 6.71
N GLU A 84 2.81 6.97 7.66
CA GLU A 84 2.42 7.05 9.06
C GLU A 84 1.49 8.23 9.27
N ALA A 85 0.39 7.99 9.96
CA ALA A 85 -0.60 9.00 10.27
C ALA A 85 -0.52 9.36 11.76
N GLU A 86 -1.15 10.46 12.11
CA GLU A 86 -1.25 10.84 13.52
C GLU A 86 -2.01 9.75 14.29
N GLY A 87 -1.61 9.55 15.53
CA GLY A 87 -2.26 8.57 16.39
C GLY A 87 -1.71 7.17 16.27
N GLY A 88 -0.62 6.98 15.52
CA GLY A 88 0.08 5.70 15.44
C GLY A 88 -0.42 4.75 14.36
N GLY A 89 -1.41 5.15 13.60
CA GLY A 89 -1.89 4.36 12.47
C GLY A 89 -1.18 4.74 11.18
N TYR A 90 -1.58 4.11 10.10
CA TYR A 90 -1.05 4.37 8.77
C TYR A 90 -2.18 4.67 7.81
N ALA A 91 -1.94 5.57 6.87
CA ALA A 91 -2.93 5.94 5.87
C ALA A 91 -2.42 5.54 4.48
N LEU A 92 -3.29 4.94 3.70
CA LEU A 92 -3.00 4.64 2.30
C LEU A 92 -3.55 5.81 1.48
N ILE A 93 -2.65 6.56 0.86
CA ILE A 93 -3.00 7.79 0.16
C ILE A 93 -2.83 7.60 -1.33
N TRP A 94 -3.90 7.83 -2.06
CA TRP A 94 -3.91 7.76 -3.50
C TRP A 94 -3.89 9.17 -4.07
N SER A 95 -3.10 9.37 -5.10
CA SER A 95 -3.18 10.60 -5.87
C SER A 95 -3.09 10.27 -7.34
N ARG A 96 -3.80 11.05 -8.13
CA ARG A 96 -3.74 10.87 -9.57
C ARG A 96 -2.35 11.27 -10.04
N ARG A 97 -1.73 10.41 -10.80
CA ARG A 97 -0.40 10.70 -11.32
C ARG A 97 -0.52 11.67 -12.47
N ASN A 98 0.26 12.72 -12.39
CA ASN A 98 0.31 13.74 -13.43
C ASN A 98 1.75 13.85 -13.91
N SER A 99 2.06 13.35 -15.04
CA SER A 99 3.37 13.60 -15.64
C SER A 99 4.55 13.24 -14.74
N GLU A 100 4.36 12.35 -13.82
CA GLU A 100 5.50 11.82 -13.07
C GLU A 100 6.07 10.64 -13.78
#